data_bd111a801656adebd00d00928beadc6f
#
_entry.id   bd111a801656adebd00d00928beadc6f
#
_cell.length_a   1.000
_cell.length_b   1.000
_cell.length_c   1.000
_cell.angle_alpha   90.00
_cell.angle_beta   90.00
_cell.angle_gamma   90.00
#
_symmetry.space_group_name_H-M   'P 1'
#
loop_
_entity.id
_entity.type
_entity.pdbx_description
1 polymer ?
#
loop_
_entity_poly.entity_id
_entity_poly.type
_entity_poly.pdbx_seq_one_letter_code
_entity_poly.pdbx_strand_id
1 'polypeptide(L)'
;LSIRRQRQMCIRDRLYTFRSIPKWKPMGDDSISLEESFKPLAHRVFELYHFCKNHPVLFHFSRSQWDYLNHTFSKLLAEVVLEGNDDLQAVVKRYACLVMRISMIQARIRQFEANDGAPDIYCEDVDFDRSLQIVLCCYEHSRLLLSSMPSSQLHPLKDPNSTRKFIGELPETFTTEDAMQIGVKYDFSRRKISRLIKSFIGVKINKISHGKYQKIS
;
A
#
# COMPACT_ATOMS: atom_id res chain seq x y z
N LEU A 1 -10.94 -22.49 -6.01
CA LEU A 1 -10.11 -21.88 -4.92
C LEU A 1 -8.72 -21.44 -5.39
N SER A 2 -8.11 -22.12 -6.40
CA SER A 2 -6.73 -21.82 -6.81
C SER A 2 -6.61 -20.52 -7.61
N ILE A 3 -7.50 -20.22 -8.55
CA ILE A 3 -7.41 -19.04 -9.45
C ILE A 3 -7.56 -17.73 -8.67
N ARG A 4 -8.45 -17.67 -7.69
CA ARG A 4 -8.62 -16.48 -6.84
C ARG A 4 -7.40 -16.24 -5.94
N ARG A 5 -6.83 -17.32 -5.38
CA ARG A 5 -5.61 -17.27 -4.57
C ARG A 5 -4.40 -16.85 -5.40
N GLN A 6 -4.27 -17.36 -6.64
CA GLN A 6 -3.20 -16.98 -7.56
C GLN A 6 -3.32 -15.51 -8.00
N ARG A 7 -4.53 -15.02 -8.35
CA ARG A 7 -4.75 -13.60 -8.68
C ARG A 7 -4.42 -12.68 -7.51
N GLN A 8 -4.88 -13.02 -6.31
CA GLN A 8 -4.58 -12.23 -5.10
C GLN A 8 -3.09 -12.25 -4.76
N MET A 9 -2.40 -13.38 -4.92
CA MET A 9 -0.96 -13.48 -4.71
C MET A 9 -0.19 -12.63 -5.73
N CYS A 10 -0.56 -12.68 -7.02
CA CYS A 10 0.13 -11.93 -8.07
C CYS A 10 -0.01 -10.42 -7.91
N ILE A 11 -1.19 -9.92 -7.52
CA ILE A 11 -1.43 -8.47 -7.36
C ILE A 11 -0.79 -7.94 -6.08
N ARG A 12 -0.85 -8.71 -5.00
CA ARG A 12 -0.34 -8.28 -3.69
C ARG A 12 1.17 -8.19 -3.60
N ASP A 13 1.89 -9.00 -4.36
CA ASP A 13 3.34 -9.17 -4.20
C ASP A 13 4.16 -8.51 -5.32
N ARG A 14 3.51 -7.83 -6.26
CA ARG A 14 4.16 -7.18 -7.40
C ARG A 14 3.86 -5.69 -7.44
N LEU A 15 4.87 -4.92 -7.78
CA LEU A 15 4.73 -3.53 -8.18
C LEU A 15 4.44 -3.49 -9.68
N TYR A 16 3.38 -2.80 -10.07
CA TYR A 16 2.99 -2.63 -11.46
C TYR A 16 3.31 -1.24 -11.93
N THR A 17 3.93 -1.15 -13.09
CA THR A 17 4.15 0.11 -13.80
C THR A 17 3.64 -0.02 -15.22
N PHE A 18 2.90 0.98 -15.68
CA PHE A 18 2.42 1.03 -17.05
C PHE A 18 3.23 2.04 -17.84
N ARG A 19 3.55 1.67 -19.07
CA ARG A 19 4.18 2.58 -20.02
C ARG A 19 3.08 3.31 -20.80
N SER A 20 3.14 4.63 -20.81
CA SER A 20 2.14 5.46 -21.49
C SER A 20 2.22 5.41 -23.01
N ILE A 21 3.40 5.13 -23.57
CA ILE A 21 3.62 5.07 -25.02
C ILE A 21 4.37 3.79 -25.37
N PRO A 22 3.72 2.83 -26.05
CA PRO A 22 4.40 1.65 -26.57
C PRO A 22 5.33 2.08 -27.72
N LYS A 23 6.63 1.77 -27.58
CA LYS A 23 7.59 1.93 -28.68
C LYS A 23 7.80 0.58 -29.34
N TRP A 24 7.59 0.53 -30.65
CA TRP A 24 7.98 -0.62 -31.44
C TRP A 24 9.51 -0.69 -31.50
N LYS A 25 10.08 -1.87 -31.22
CA LYS A 25 11.48 -2.16 -31.49
C LYS A 25 11.53 -2.95 -32.80
N PRO A 26 12.32 -2.49 -33.82
CA PRO A 26 12.53 -3.27 -35.02
C PRO A 26 13.11 -4.63 -34.69
N MET A 27 12.63 -5.67 -35.36
CA MET A 27 13.25 -6.99 -35.28
C MET A 27 14.57 -6.97 -36.06
N GLY A 28 15.62 -7.53 -35.49
CA GLY A 28 16.95 -7.57 -36.15
C GLY A 28 17.84 -6.37 -35.82
N ASP A 29 17.47 -5.55 -34.87
CA ASP A 29 18.36 -4.50 -34.35
C ASP A 29 19.48 -5.18 -33.54
N ASP A 30 20.75 -4.92 -33.90
CA ASP A 30 21.95 -5.38 -33.18
C ASP A 30 22.09 -4.64 -31.85
N SER A 31 21.06 -4.77 -31.02
CA SER A 31 21.07 -4.19 -29.69
C SER A 31 22.10 -4.93 -28.83
N ILE A 32 22.89 -4.17 -28.09
CA ILE A 32 23.81 -4.67 -27.09
C ILE A 32 23.15 -5.78 -26.29
N SER A 33 23.81 -6.94 -26.20
CA SER A 33 23.33 -8.09 -25.44
C SER A 33 22.92 -7.64 -24.02
N LEU A 34 21.72 -8.06 -23.56
CA LEU A 34 21.28 -7.80 -22.19
C LEU A 34 22.32 -8.28 -21.17
N GLU A 35 22.99 -9.39 -21.47
CA GLU A 35 24.03 -9.95 -20.63
C GLU A 35 25.23 -9.00 -20.50
N GLU A 36 25.70 -8.40 -21.60
CA GLU A 36 26.79 -7.40 -21.58
C GLU A 36 26.39 -6.14 -20.84
N SER A 37 25.15 -5.68 -21.03
CA SER A 37 24.61 -4.48 -20.34
C SER A 37 24.49 -4.68 -18.82
N PHE A 38 24.13 -5.89 -18.38
CA PHE A 38 23.94 -6.18 -16.95
C PHE A 38 25.19 -6.66 -16.23
N LYS A 39 26.26 -7.07 -16.96
CA LYS A 39 27.49 -7.60 -16.36
C LYS A 39 28.14 -6.65 -15.34
N PRO A 40 28.31 -5.35 -15.60
CA PRO A 40 28.85 -4.41 -14.62
C PRO A 40 27.97 -4.26 -13.37
N LEU A 41 26.64 -4.23 -13.59
CA LEU A 41 25.66 -4.13 -12.50
C LEU A 41 25.66 -5.40 -11.64
N ALA A 42 25.77 -6.58 -12.25
CA ALA A 42 25.82 -7.84 -11.55
C ALA A 42 27.04 -7.90 -10.61
N HIS A 43 28.20 -7.40 -11.06
CA HIS A 43 29.40 -7.33 -10.22
C HIS A 43 29.17 -6.43 -9.00
N ARG A 44 28.64 -5.22 -9.19
CA ARG A 44 28.33 -4.31 -8.08
C ARG A 44 27.29 -4.87 -7.11
N VAL A 45 26.27 -5.57 -7.61
CA VAL A 45 25.27 -6.25 -6.75
C VAL A 45 25.94 -7.36 -5.94
N PHE A 46 26.86 -8.09 -6.51
CA PHE A 46 27.63 -9.12 -5.81
C PHE A 46 28.51 -8.53 -4.68
N GLU A 47 29.20 -7.42 -4.95
CA GLU A 47 29.96 -6.69 -3.93
C GLU A 47 29.06 -6.17 -2.81
N LEU A 48 27.93 -5.56 -3.16
CA LEU A 48 26.92 -5.09 -2.20
C LEU A 48 26.39 -6.26 -1.33
N TYR A 49 26.13 -7.42 -1.94
CA TYR A 49 25.69 -8.60 -1.20
C TYR A 49 26.74 -9.02 -0.14
N HIS A 50 28.01 -9.10 -0.50
CA HIS A 50 29.09 -9.43 0.43
C HIS A 50 29.25 -8.37 1.52
N PHE A 51 29.17 -7.10 1.16
CA PHE A 51 29.17 -6.01 2.12
C PHE A 51 28.03 -6.14 3.13
N CYS A 52 26.81 -6.37 2.65
CA CYS A 52 25.64 -6.55 3.51
C CYS A 52 25.75 -7.76 4.43
N LYS A 53 26.32 -8.86 3.93
CA LYS A 53 26.51 -10.08 4.71
C LYS A 53 27.53 -9.88 5.84
N ASN A 54 28.59 -9.12 5.59
CA ASN A 54 29.68 -8.89 6.55
C ASN A 54 29.35 -7.79 7.56
N HIS A 55 28.43 -6.87 7.22
CA HIS A 55 28.03 -5.74 8.06
C HIS A 55 26.51 -5.78 8.29
N PRO A 56 25.99 -6.64 9.17
CA PRO A 56 24.58 -6.63 9.54
C PRO A 56 24.22 -5.30 10.22
N VAL A 57 23.03 -4.77 9.91
CA VAL A 57 22.62 -3.45 10.40
C VAL A 57 21.21 -3.48 10.98
N LEU A 58 20.94 -2.57 11.91
CA LEU A 58 19.60 -2.19 12.34
C LEU A 58 19.18 -0.92 11.62
N PHE A 59 18.00 -0.96 11.02
CA PHE A 59 17.44 0.16 10.27
C PHE A 59 16.37 0.89 11.09
N HIS A 60 16.44 2.22 11.10
CA HIS A 60 15.57 3.07 11.90
C HIS A 60 14.87 4.13 11.04
N PHE A 61 13.57 4.28 11.23
CA PHE A 61 12.83 5.46 10.81
C PHE A 61 12.75 6.47 11.95
N SER A 62 12.74 7.75 11.62
CA SER A 62 12.41 8.82 12.56
C SER A 62 10.93 8.75 12.97
N ARG A 63 10.60 9.37 14.08
CA ARG A 63 9.20 9.45 14.56
C ARG A 63 8.30 10.15 13.52
N SER A 64 8.79 11.23 12.93
CA SER A 64 8.08 11.97 11.89
C SER A 64 7.81 11.15 10.65
N GLN A 65 8.77 10.33 10.19
CA GLN A 65 8.59 9.41 9.06
C GLN A 65 7.54 8.35 9.35
N TRP A 66 7.53 7.77 10.57
CA TRP A 66 6.49 6.84 11.00
C TRP A 66 5.10 7.48 11.02
N ASP A 67 4.98 8.67 11.59
CA ASP A 67 3.70 9.36 11.70
C ASP A 67 3.17 9.73 10.31
N TYR A 68 4.03 10.19 9.41
CA TYR A 68 3.67 10.51 8.03
C TYR A 68 3.24 9.25 7.23
N LEU A 69 3.99 8.15 7.35
CA LEU A 69 3.67 6.88 6.70
C LEU A 69 2.29 6.36 7.16
N ASN A 70 2.09 6.34 8.47
CA ASN A 70 0.83 5.88 9.07
C ASN A 70 -0.35 6.76 8.65
N HIS A 71 -0.19 8.08 8.66
CA HIS A 71 -1.24 9.01 8.21
C HIS A 71 -1.60 8.78 6.74
N THR A 72 -0.61 8.71 5.86
CA THR A 72 -0.80 8.53 4.41
C THR A 72 -1.54 7.23 4.10
N PHE A 73 -1.07 6.11 4.65
CA PHE A 73 -1.68 4.80 4.35
C PHE A 73 -3.00 4.55 5.08
N SER A 74 -3.23 5.18 6.22
CA SER A 74 -4.55 5.18 6.87
C SER A 74 -5.59 5.90 6.03
N LYS A 75 -5.24 7.06 5.47
CA LYS A 75 -6.10 7.82 4.57
C LYS A 75 -6.43 7.02 3.31
N LEU A 76 -5.42 6.48 2.63
CA LEU A 76 -5.62 5.63 1.45
C LEU A 76 -6.49 4.40 1.76
N LEU A 77 -6.25 3.75 2.89
CA LEU A 77 -7.05 2.59 3.29
C LEU A 77 -8.52 2.97 3.52
N ALA A 78 -8.78 4.12 4.15
CA ALA A 78 -10.13 4.59 4.39
C ALA A 78 -10.88 4.89 3.06
N GLU A 79 -10.21 5.50 2.09
CA GLU A 79 -10.77 5.74 0.75
C GLU A 79 -11.13 4.43 0.04
N VAL A 80 -10.23 3.45 0.05
CA VAL A 80 -10.46 2.13 -0.58
C VAL A 80 -11.55 1.33 0.11
N VAL A 81 -11.68 1.45 1.43
CA VAL A 81 -12.78 0.83 2.19
C VAL A 81 -14.14 1.42 1.78
N LEU A 82 -14.20 2.73 1.50
CA LEU A 82 -15.41 3.38 0.97
C LEU A 82 -15.77 2.89 -0.44
N GLU A 83 -14.78 2.57 -1.27
CA GLU A 83 -14.98 1.99 -2.60
C GLU A 83 -15.44 0.52 -2.54
N GLY A 84 -15.32 -0.15 -1.39
CA GLY A 84 -15.72 -1.54 -1.21
C GLY A 84 -14.81 -2.56 -1.91
N ASN A 85 -13.60 -2.18 -2.28
CA ASN A 85 -12.66 -3.05 -3.00
C ASN A 85 -11.70 -3.76 -2.04
N ASP A 86 -12.02 -5.01 -1.68
CA ASP A 86 -11.23 -5.81 -0.73
C ASP A 86 -9.82 -6.14 -1.26
N ASP A 87 -9.67 -6.30 -2.58
CA ASP A 87 -8.36 -6.61 -3.17
C ASP A 87 -7.43 -5.40 -3.10
N LEU A 88 -7.97 -4.21 -3.34
CA LEU A 88 -7.21 -2.97 -3.22
C LEU A 88 -6.83 -2.64 -1.77
N GLN A 89 -7.71 -2.96 -0.78
CA GLN A 89 -7.36 -2.85 0.64
C GLN A 89 -6.12 -3.69 1.00
N ALA A 90 -6.03 -4.89 0.44
CA ALA A 90 -4.87 -5.75 0.66
C ALA A 90 -3.60 -5.18 0.02
N VAL A 91 -3.71 -4.55 -1.16
CA VAL A 91 -2.61 -3.85 -1.83
C VAL A 91 -2.10 -2.68 -0.99
N VAL A 92 -3.00 -1.80 -0.50
CA VAL A 92 -2.63 -0.65 0.36
C VAL A 92 -1.81 -1.09 1.57
N LYS A 93 -2.28 -2.11 2.30
CA LYS A 93 -1.55 -2.62 3.48
C LYS A 93 -0.16 -3.14 3.15
N ARG A 94 -0.01 -3.78 2.00
CA ARG A 94 1.26 -4.33 1.55
C ARG A 94 2.21 -3.23 1.10
N TYR A 95 1.69 -2.19 0.47
CA TYR A 95 2.47 -1.09 -0.05
C TYR A 95 3.09 -0.22 1.06
N ALA A 96 2.44 -0.07 2.21
CA ALA A 96 3.07 0.52 3.38
C ALA A 96 4.36 -0.21 3.78
N CYS A 97 4.36 -1.55 3.78
CA CYS A 97 5.57 -2.34 4.03
C CYS A 97 6.61 -2.20 2.91
N LEU A 98 6.19 -1.94 1.66
CA LEU A 98 7.12 -1.77 0.55
C LEU A 98 7.88 -0.44 0.65
N VAL A 99 7.27 0.63 1.15
CA VAL A 99 7.98 1.89 1.42
C VAL A 99 9.18 1.61 2.34
N MET A 100 8.94 0.89 3.46
CA MET A 100 10.02 0.53 4.38
C MET A 100 11.14 -0.25 3.68
N ARG A 101 10.79 -1.26 2.91
CA ARG A 101 11.77 -2.12 2.22
C ARG A 101 12.60 -1.35 1.19
N ILE A 102 11.96 -0.47 0.41
CA ILE A 102 12.66 0.33 -0.59
C ILE A 102 13.57 1.36 0.09
N SER A 103 13.11 1.99 1.18
CA SER A 103 13.95 2.89 1.99
C SER A 103 15.16 2.17 2.57
N MET A 104 14.99 0.96 3.09
CA MET A 104 16.09 0.12 3.58
C MET A 104 17.10 -0.18 2.48
N ILE A 105 16.65 -0.51 1.27
CA ILE A 105 17.53 -0.81 0.14
C ILE A 105 18.32 0.45 -0.25
N GLN A 106 17.66 1.60 -0.37
CA GLN A 106 18.33 2.86 -0.76
C GLN A 106 19.37 3.29 0.29
N ALA A 107 19.00 3.29 1.57
CA ALA A 107 19.92 3.60 2.65
C ALA A 107 21.13 2.64 2.68
N ARG A 108 20.89 1.36 2.38
CA ARG A 108 21.94 0.36 2.37
C ARG A 108 22.89 0.52 1.19
N ILE A 109 22.39 0.86 0.01
CA ILE A 109 23.21 1.19 -1.16
C ILE A 109 24.09 2.40 -0.85
N ARG A 110 23.54 3.46 -0.26
CA ARG A 110 24.29 4.64 0.12
C ARG A 110 25.41 4.33 1.12
N GLN A 111 25.12 3.50 2.13
CA GLN A 111 26.12 3.06 3.11
C GLN A 111 27.26 2.26 2.45
N PHE A 112 26.92 1.39 1.49
CA PHE A 112 27.88 0.65 0.70
C PHE A 112 28.76 1.59 -0.16
N GLU A 113 28.17 2.58 -0.81
CA GLU A 113 28.89 3.57 -1.62
C GLU A 113 29.81 4.46 -0.77
N ALA A 114 29.42 4.76 0.46
CA ALA A 114 30.24 5.48 1.43
C ALA A 114 31.29 4.58 2.13
N ASN A 115 31.27 3.27 1.90
CA ASN A 115 32.06 2.27 2.62
C ASN A 115 31.95 2.41 4.15
N ASP A 116 30.71 2.71 4.62
CA ASP A 116 30.41 2.88 6.03
C ASP A 116 29.94 1.55 6.64
N GLY A 117 30.68 1.02 7.60
CA GLY A 117 30.36 -0.22 8.30
C GLY A 117 29.54 -0.03 9.58
N ALA A 118 28.91 1.14 9.81
CA ALA A 118 28.14 1.40 11.00
C ALA A 118 26.99 0.38 11.20
N PRO A 119 26.77 -0.10 12.45
CA PRO A 119 25.75 -1.11 12.72
C PRO A 119 24.32 -0.58 12.72
N ASP A 120 24.14 0.73 12.86
CA ASP A 120 22.83 1.41 12.85
C ASP A 120 22.71 2.33 11.64
N ILE A 121 21.61 2.22 10.92
CA ILE A 121 21.28 3.09 9.78
C ILE A 121 19.97 3.83 10.06
N TYR A 122 20.04 5.14 9.98
CA TYR A 122 18.86 6.01 10.03
C TYR A 122 18.43 6.37 8.60
N CYS A 123 17.13 6.26 8.35
CA CYS A 123 16.55 6.65 7.07
C CYS A 123 16.71 8.15 6.87
N GLU A 124 17.32 8.56 5.78
CA GLU A 124 17.28 9.96 5.37
C GLU A 124 15.93 10.30 4.74
N ASP A 125 15.47 11.56 4.91
CA ASP A 125 14.20 12.01 4.36
C ASP A 125 14.14 11.85 2.85
N VAL A 126 15.25 12.04 2.16
CA VAL A 126 15.35 11.83 0.70
C VAL A 126 15.06 10.38 0.30
N ASP A 127 15.55 9.40 1.04
CA ASP A 127 15.30 7.98 0.77
C ASP A 127 13.86 7.62 1.10
N PHE A 128 13.32 8.18 2.18
CA PHE A 128 11.94 8.00 2.56
C PHE A 128 10.99 8.56 1.49
N ASP A 129 11.18 9.82 1.09
CA ASP A 129 10.33 10.50 0.12
C ASP A 129 10.35 9.82 -1.25
N ARG A 130 11.54 9.43 -1.73
CA ARG A 130 11.68 8.69 -3.00
C ARG A 130 10.97 7.35 -2.92
N SER A 131 11.13 6.61 -1.83
CA SER A 131 10.47 5.33 -1.63
C SER A 131 8.95 5.47 -1.61
N LEU A 132 8.45 6.49 -0.91
CA LEU A 132 7.02 6.79 -0.86
C LEU A 132 6.46 7.16 -2.24
N GLN A 133 7.14 8.03 -2.99
CA GLN A 133 6.72 8.41 -4.35
C GLN A 133 6.68 7.21 -5.29
N ILE A 134 7.70 6.35 -5.27
CA ILE A 134 7.73 5.13 -6.08
C ILE A 134 6.52 4.24 -5.76
N VAL A 135 6.25 4.01 -4.48
CA VAL A 135 5.16 3.15 -4.04
C VAL A 135 3.80 3.76 -4.35
N LEU A 136 3.60 5.07 -4.17
CA LEU A 136 2.35 5.74 -4.52
C LEU A 136 2.09 5.70 -6.04
N CYS A 137 3.11 5.89 -6.87
CA CYS A 137 3.00 5.71 -8.32
C CYS A 137 2.56 4.28 -8.68
N CYS A 138 3.19 3.28 -8.08
CA CYS A 138 2.82 1.87 -8.28
C CYS A 138 1.42 1.55 -7.75
N TYR A 139 0.96 2.24 -6.70
CA TYR A 139 -0.39 2.11 -6.18
C TYR A 139 -1.43 2.56 -7.21
N GLU A 140 -1.24 3.72 -7.83
CA GLU A 140 -2.14 4.19 -8.89
C GLU A 140 -2.19 3.22 -10.07
N HIS A 141 -1.05 2.67 -10.49
CA HIS A 141 -1.02 1.65 -11.53
C HIS A 141 -1.74 0.36 -11.12
N SER A 142 -1.61 -0.07 -9.87
CA SER A 142 -2.33 -1.23 -9.36
C SER A 142 -3.83 -0.99 -9.29
N ARG A 143 -4.25 0.24 -8.97
CA ARG A 143 -5.65 0.66 -8.97
C ARG A 143 -6.24 0.59 -10.38
N LEU A 144 -5.52 1.09 -11.39
CA LEU A 144 -5.92 0.98 -12.81
C LEU A 144 -6.02 -0.47 -13.25
N LEU A 145 -5.05 -1.31 -12.89
CA LEU A 145 -5.07 -2.74 -13.21
C LEU A 145 -6.30 -3.43 -12.61
N LEU A 146 -6.58 -3.19 -11.34
CA LEU A 146 -7.72 -3.78 -10.65
C LEU A 146 -9.07 -3.30 -11.21
N SER A 147 -9.15 -2.05 -11.65
CA SER A 147 -10.36 -1.51 -12.29
C SER A 147 -10.63 -2.12 -13.66
N SER A 148 -9.58 -2.56 -14.38
CA SER A 148 -9.70 -3.21 -15.70
C SER A 148 -9.94 -4.72 -15.62
N MET A 149 -9.78 -5.32 -14.43
CA MET A 149 -10.06 -6.74 -14.26
C MET A 149 -11.57 -7.00 -14.18
N PRO A 150 -12.09 -8.04 -14.84
CA PRO A 150 -13.47 -8.43 -14.66
C PRO A 150 -13.72 -8.73 -13.19
N SER A 151 -14.66 -8.01 -12.59
CA SER A 151 -15.11 -8.29 -11.22
C SER A 151 -15.53 -9.75 -11.14
N SER A 152 -14.91 -10.50 -10.24
CA SER A 152 -15.33 -11.87 -9.98
C SER A 152 -16.72 -11.80 -9.30
N GLN A 153 -17.77 -11.86 -10.10
CA GLN A 153 -19.18 -11.86 -9.67
C GLN A 153 -19.56 -13.14 -8.93
N LEU A 154 -18.75 -13.54 -7.93
CA LEU A 154 -19.05 -14.70 -7.09
C LEU A 154 -19.84 -14.34 -5.82
N HIS A 155 -20.20 -13.07 -5.63
CA HIS A 155 -21.17 -12.65 -4.63
C HIS A 155 -22.10 -11.59 -5.23
N PRO A 156 -23.27 -12.00 -5.78
CA PRO A 156 -24.24 -11.09 -6.40
C PRO A 156 -24.98 -10.15 -5.42
N LEU A 157 -24.64 -10.12 -4.12
CA LEU A 157 -25.45 -9.51 -3.08
C LEU A 157 -24.80 -8.34 -2.31
N LYS A 158 -23.67 -7.79 -2.73
CA LYS A 158 -23.12 -6.62 -2.06
C LYS A 158 -22.99 -5.45 -3.03
N ASP A 159 -23.90 -4.49 -2.90
CA ASP A 159 -23.76 -3.17 -3.52
C ASP A 159 -22.38 -2.60 -3.11
N PRO A 160 -21.44 -2.36 -4.07
CA PRO A 160 -20.11 -1.83 -3.76
C PRO A 160 -20.17 -0.47 -3.04
N ASN A 161 -21.29 0.26 -3.20
CA ASN A 161 -21.53 1.53 -2.53
C ASN A 161 -22.17 1.40 -1.13
N SER A 162 -22.48 0.19 -0.66
CA SER A 162 -23.18 -0.01 0.63
C SER A 162 -22.45 0.61 1.81
N THR A 163 -21.11 0.53 1.83
CA THR A 163 -20.30 1.12 2.90
C THR A 163 -20.34 2.66 2.85
N ARG A 164 -20.27 3.22 1.65
CA ARG A 164 -20.36 4.68 1.47
C ARG A 164 -21.73 5.22 1.86
N LYS A 165 -22.80 4.54 1.45
CA LYS A 165 -24.18 4.87 1.84
C LYS A 165 -24.38 4.77 3.35
N PHE A 166 -23.88 3.68 3.96
CA PHE A 166 -23.91 3.49 5.41
C PHE A 166 -23.24 4.65 6.17
N ILE A 167 -22.02 5.03 5.80
CA ILE A 167 -21.32 6.16 6.42
C ILE A 167 -22.03 7.49 6.16
N GLY A 168 -22.64 7.65 4.97
CA GLY A 168 -23.44 8.83 4.62
C GLY A 168 -24.68 9.00 5.50
N GLU A 169 -25.38 7.91 5.81
CA GLU A 169 -26.60 7.90 6.63
C GLU A 169 -26.36 8.07 8.14
N LEU A 170 -25.13 7.87 8.63
CA LEU A 170 -24.83 8.12 10.04
C LEU A 170 -25.07 9.60 10.38
N PRO A 171 -25.69 9.94 11.52
CA PRO A 171 -25.80 11.31 12.01
C PRO A 171 -24.44 11.97 12.24
N GLU A 172 -24.41 13.31 12.38
CA GLU A 172 -23.17 14.02 12.71
C GLU A 172 -22.56 13.53 14.02
N THR A 173 -23.39 13.29 15.02
CA THR A 173 -23.04 12.61 16.26
C THR A 173 -23.85 11.34 16.40
N PHE A 174 -23.21 10.22 16.66
CA PHE A 174 -23.87 8.92 16.74
C PHE A 174 -23.23 8.02 17.79
N THR A 175 -24.02 7.06 18.25
CA THR A 175 -23.59 6.01 19.15
C THR A 175 -23.28 4.71 18.39
N THR A 176 -22.67 3.75 19.06
CA THR A 176 -22.48 2.40 18.50
C THR A 176 -23.84 1.75 18.17
N GLU A 177 -24.89 2.04 18.95
CA GLU A 177 -26.23 1.51 18.77
C GLU A 177 -26.92 2.08 17.54
N ASP A 178 -26.82 3.41 17.32
CA ASP A 178 -27.30 4.07 16.12
C ASP A 178 -26.66 3.47 14.86
N ALA A 179 -25.35 3.29 14.90
CA ALA A 179 -24.64 2.67 13.79
C ALA A 179 -25.08 1.22 13.54
N MET A 180 -25.44 0.47 14.58
CA MET A 180 -25.98 -0.89 14.44
C MET A 180 -27.36 -0.88 13.80
N GLN A 181 -28.26 0.02 14.23
CA GLN A 181 -29.60 0.14 13.65
C GLN A 181 -29.54 0.49 12.16
N ILE A 182 -28.71 1.46 11.78
CA ILE A 182 -28.51 1.82 10.37
C ILE A 182 -27.85 0.68 9.59
N GLY A 183 -26.91 -0.03 10.22
CA GLY A 183 -26.20 -1.15 9.60
C GLY A 183 -27.09 -2.33 9.21
N VAL A 184 -28.20 -2.54 9.90
CA VAL A 184 -29.20 -3.56 9.56
C VAL A 184 -29.77 -3.37 8.15
N LYS A 185 -29.99 -2.11 7.71
CA LYS A 185 -30.46 -1.80 6.36
C LYS A 185 -29.50 -2.29 5.26
N TYR A 186 -28.23 -2.44 5.58
CA TYR A 186 -27.16 -2.84 4.67
C TYR A 186 -26.70 -4.30 4.88
N ASP A 187 -27.41 -5.06 5.70
CA ASP A 187 -27.02 -6.43 6.07
C ASP A 187 -25.59 -6.52 6.62
N PHE A 188 -25.21 -5.52 7.43
CA PHE A 188 -23.90 -5.49 8.05
C PHE A 188 -23.92 -6.19 9.40
N SER A 189 -23.03 -7.18 9.58
CA SER A 189 -22.84 -7.80 10.88
C SER A 189 -22.26 -6.80 11.89
N ARG A 190 -22.57 -7.02 13.17
CA ARG A 190 -22.02 -6.25 14.31
C ARG A 190 -20.49 -6.10 14.25
N ARG A 191 -19.81 -7.19 13.86
CA ARG A 191 -18.36 -7.21 13.70
C ARG A 191 -17.87 -6.34 12.53
N LYS A 192 -18.63 -6.30 11.42
CA LYS A 192 -18.32 -5.43 10.28
C LYS A 192 -18.47 -3.96 10.64
N ILE A 193 -19.58 -3.58 11.32
CA ILE A 193 -19.83 -2.20 11.76
C ILE A 193 -18.71 -1.71 12.69
N SER A 194 -18.34 -2.51 13.69
CA SER A 194 -17.25 -2.17 14.61
C SER A 194 -15.91 -1.98 13.90
N ARG A 195 -15.60 -2.80 12.87
CA ARG A 195 -14.39 -2.63 12.06
C ARG A 195 -14.43 -1.37 11.23
N LEU A 196 -15.57 -1.06 10.60
CA LEU A 196 -15.76 0.14 9.80
C LEU A 196 -15.56 1.40 10.66
N ILE A 197 -16.24 1.50 11.80
CA ILE A 197 -16.07 2.64 12.72
C ILE A 197 -14.60 2.79 13.10
N LYS A 198 -13.93 1.71 13.50
CA LYS A 198 -12.52 1.75 13.89
C LYS A 198 -11.60 2.20 12.73
N SER A 199 -11.88 1.78 11.50
CA SER A 199 -11.06 2.15 10.33
C SER A 199 -11.22 3.62 9.92
N PHE A 200 -12.32 4.27 10.33
CA PHE A 200 -12.58 5.68 10.02
C PHE A 200 -12.24 6.65 11.15
N ILE A 201 -11.88 6.15 12.33
CA ILE A 201 -11.41 7.02 13.44
C ILE A 201 -10.14 7.76 13.01
N GLY A 202 -10.15 9.08 13.18
CA GLY A 202 -9.05 9.96 12.77
C GLY A 202 -9.04 10.36 11.29
N VAL A 203 -9.93 9.81 10.47
CA VAL A 203 -10.03 10.14 9.04
C VAL A 203 -11.37 10.81 8.70
N LYS A 204 -12.48 10.19 9.09
CA LYS A 204 -13.86 10.69 8.87
C LYS A 204 -14.72 10.68 10.14
N ILE A 205 -14.22 10.11 11.20
CA ILE A 205 -14.93 9.94 12.46
C ILE A 205 -13.98 10.30 13.60
N ASN A 206 -14.42 11.16 14.52
CA ASN A 206 -13.75 11.39 15.79
C ASN A 206 -14.43 10.57 16.88
N LYS A 207 -13.65 9.98 17.78
CA LYS A 207 -14.18 9.34 18.98
C LYS A 207 -14.27 10.37 20.10
N ILE A 208 -15.50 10.72 20.53
CA ILE A 208 -15.74 11.67 21.61
C ILE A 208 -15.57 11.00 22.98
N SER A 209 -16.20 9.84 23.16
CA SER A 209 -16.15 9.05 24.38
C SER A 209 -16.35 7.56 24.08
N HIS A 210 -16.44 6.72 25.11
CA HIS A 210 -16.74 5.30 24.90
C HIS A 210 -18.12 5.13 24.23
N GLY A 211 -18.14 4.55 23.02
CA GLY A 211 -19.37 4.30 22.26
C GLY A 211 -19.99 5.53 21.59
N LYS A 212 -19.40 6.73 21.69
CA LYS A 212 -19.88 7.96 21.04
C LYS A 212 -18.88 8.51 20.04
N TYR A 213 -19.37 8.89 18.88
CA TYR A 213 -18.57 9.29 17.73
C TYR A 213 -19.16 10.53 17.06
N GLN A 214 -18.33 11.28 16.35
CA GLN A 214 -18.69 12.46 15.57
C GLN A 214 -18.10 12.33 14.17
N LYS A 215 -18.86 12.70 13.14
CA LYS A 215 -18.33 12.84 11.78
C LYS A 215 -17.37 14.03 11.70
N ILE A 216 -16.31 13.86 10.93
CA ILE A 216 -15.42 14.95 10.51
C ILE A 216 -15.94 15.40 9.14
N SER A 217 -16.31 16.65 9.03
CA SER A 217 -16.74 17.29 7.77
C SER A 217 -15.58 17.40 6.78
#